data_252c18fe9e5b26d746edf0e8861eb527
#
_entry.id   252c18fe9e5b26d746edf0e8861eb527
#
_cell.length_a   1.000
_cell.length_b   1.000
_cell.length_c   1.000
_cell.angle_alpha   90.00
_cell.angle_beta   90.00
_cell.angle_gamma   90.00
#
_symmetry.space_group_name_H-M   'P 1'
#
loop_
_entity.id
_entity.type
_entity.pdbx_description
1 polymer ?
#
loop_
_entity_poly.entity_id
_entity_poly.type
_entity_poly.pdbx_seq_one_letter_code
_entity_poly.pdbx_strand_id
1 'polypeptide(L)'
;IRDYGGSQHGKITLARAFRVSCNNTFAQTALLLGDAALRKTAEQFGFNDNFLFRDVVVENSTYPTKNRTNLEIAWSGDGQSQVSATPLHMCMVAAAVANDGVMMEPRLLSRVESPSGVVRLRYSQKVYGRAMSAATAQKLDGYMKDVVKNGTGTKAQVDGLSIAGKTGSAESS
;
A
#
# COMPACT_ATOMS: atom_id res chain seq x y z
N ILE A 1 19.24 9.72 4.45
CA ILE A 1 18.08 9.13 5.14
C ILE A 1 18.61 8.23 6.24
N ARG A 2 17.99 8.28 7.40
CA ARG A 2 18.38 7.46 8.56
C ARG A 2 17.20 6.56 8.96
N ASP A 3 17.52 5.40 9.51
CA ASP A 3 16.51 4.54 10.12
C ASP A 3 16.01 5.13 11.44
N TYR A 4 14.79 4.78 11.82
CA TYR A 4 14.15 5.25 13.06
C TYR A 4 15.06 4.97 14.29
N GLY A 5 15.20 5.97 15.16
CA GLY A 5 16.07 5.88 16.33
C GLY A 5 17.57 5.77 16.04
N GLY A 6 18.01 6.06 14.81
CA GLY A 6 19.42 5.96 14.40
C GLY A 6 19.94 4.54 14.26
N SER A 7 19.04 3.56 14.14
CA SER A 7 19.39 2.14 13.94
C SER A 7 20.29 1.93 12.71
N GLN A 8 21.22 0.99 12.79
CA GLN A 8 22.08 0.59 11.69
C GLN A 8 21.91 -0.90 11.42
N HIS A 9 21.43 -1.25 10.21
CA HIS A 9 21.13 -2.63 9.87
C HIS A 9 22.27 -3.35 9.12
N GLY A 10 23.30 -2.62 8.71
CA GLY A 10 24.42 -3.16 7.94
C GLY A 10 23.99 -3.72 6.57
N LYS A 11 24.72 -4.72 6.09
CA LYS A 11 24.41 -5.41 4.83
C LYS A 11 23.30 -6.44 5.06
N ILE A 12 22.12 -6.18 4.53
CA ILE A 12 20.93 -7.04 4.71
C ILE A 12 20.25 -7.36 3.38
N THR A 13 19.44 -8.42 3.36
CA THR A 13 18.60 -8.77 2.21
C THR A 13 17.36 -7.87 2.16
N LEU A 14 16.71 -7.77 0.98
CA LEU A 14 15.46 -7.03 0.81
C LEU A 14 14.36 -7.56 1.76
N ALA A 15 14.24 -8.87 1.93
CA ALA A 15 13.29 -9.47 2.87
C ALA A 15 13.52 -8.99 4.30
N ARG A 16 14.77 -8.96 4.76
CA ARG A 16 15.10 -8.45 6.10
C ARG A 16 14.86 -6.94 6.18
N ALA A 17 15.22 -6.18 5.16
CA ALA A 17 14.97 -4.73 5.12
C ALA A 17 13.47 -4.42 5.25
N PHE A 18 12.62 -5.18 4.55
CA PHE A 18 11.16 -5.05 4.65
C PHE A 18 10.66 -5.39 6.07
N ARG A 19 11.14 -6.48 6.65
CA ARG A 19 10.79 -6.94 8.01
C ARG A 19 11.12 -5.92 9.09
N VAL A 20 12.29 -5.28 9.02
CA VAL A 20 12.74 -4.31 10.03
C VAL A 20 12.42 -2.87 9.65
N SER A 21 11.73 -2.65 8.53
CA SER A 21 11.38 -1.31 8.02
C SER A 21 12.62 -0.40 7.84
N CYS A 22 13.63 -0.88 7.11
CA CYS A 22 14.87 -0.16 6.90
C CYS A 22 14.70 0.96 5.87
N ASN A 23 14.58 2.21 6.30
CA ASN A 23 14.42 3.38 5.45
C ASN A 23 15.56 3.54 4.45
N ASN A 24 16.80 3.32 4.91
CA ASN A 24 17.97 3.48 4.06
C ASN A 24 17.94 2.51 2.85
N THR A 25 17.54 1.26 3.04
CA THR A 25 17.40 0.29 1.94
C THR A 25 16.35 0.74 0.93
N PHE A 26 15.18 1.19 1.39
CA PHE A 26 14.10 1.60 0.48
C PHE A 26 14.38 2.92 -0.21
N ALA A 27 15.05 3.86 0.45
CA ALA A 27 15.55 5.08 -0.16
C ALA A 27 16.55 4.80 -1.31
N GLN A 28 17.51 3.90 -1.09
CA GLN A 28 18.47 3.48 -2.12
C GLN A 28 17.75 2.73 -3.26
N THR A 29 16.78 1.87 -2.93
CA THR A 29 15.98 1.16 -3.93
C THR A 29 15.18 2.13 -4.79
N ALA A 30 14.60 3.18 -4.19
CA ALA A 30 13.87 4.21 -4.91
C ALA A 30 14.77 4.96 -5.91
N LEU A 31 15.98 5.31 -5.49
CA LEU A 31 16.96 5.95 -6.39
C LEU A 31 17.39 5.04 -7.54
N LEU A 32 17.57 3.75 -7.29
CA LEU A 32 17.92 2.77 -8.32
C LEU A 32 16.80 2.55 -9.33
N LEU A 33 15.53 2.54 -8.90
CA LEU A 33 14.37 2.39 -9.77
C LEU A 33 14.07 3.68 -10.54
N GLY A 34 14.29 4.81 -9.93
CA GLY A 34 14.00 6.14 -10.47
C GLY A 34 12.53 6.54 -10.38
N ASP A 35 12.28 7.84 -10.50
CA ASP A 35 10.97 8.47 -10.30
C ASP A 35 9.88 7.91 -11.22
N ALA A 36 10.19 7.69 -12.49
CA ALA A 36 9.21 7.20 -13.47
C ALA A 36 8.68 5.80 -13.13
N ALA A 37 9.53 4.89 -12.66
CA ALA A 37 9.13 3.53 -12.29
C ALA A 37 8.30 3.53 -11.00
N LEU A 38 8.68 4.35 -10.01
CA LEU A 38 7.94 4.51 -8.76
C LEU A 38 6.55 5.09 -9.03
N ARG A 39 6.45 6.16 -9.82
CA ARG A 39 5.19 6.78 -10.21
C ARG A 39 4.28 5.80 -10.95
N LYS A 40 4.81 5.12 -11.97
CA LYS A 40 4.06 4.12 -12.72
C LYS A 40 3.48 3.04 -11.80
N THR A 41 4.28 2.57 -10.83
CA THR A 41 3.82 1.57 -9.86
C THR A 41 2.74 2.16 -8.94
N ALA A 42 2.91 3.37 -8.42
CA ALA A 42 1.89 4.03 -7.61
C ALA A 42 0.57 4.19 -8.38
N GLU A 43 0.62 4.60 -9.65
CA GLU A 43 -0.57 4.74 -10.50
C GLU A 43 -1.23 3.39 -10.81
N GLN A 44 -0.49 2.30 -10.91
CA GLN A 44 -1.05 0.95 -11.01
C GLN A 44 -1.85 0.54 -9.76
N PHE A 45 -1.49 1.12 -8.61
CA PHE A 45 -2.25 0.98 -7.37
C PHE A 45 -3.37 2.01 -7.22
N GLY A 46 -3.61 2.87 -8.20
CA GLY A 46 -4.70 3.85 -8.19
C GLY A 46 -4.34 5.20 -7.55
N PHE A 47 -3.07 5.47 -7.26
CA PHE A 47 -2.66 6.84 -6.91
C PHE A 47 -2.89 7.77 -8.09
N ASN A 48 -3.22 9.01 -7.82
CA ASN A 48 -3.56 10.03 -8.81
C ASN A 48 -4.85 9.74 -9.61
N ASP A 49 -5.64 8.73 -9.24
CA ASP A 49 -6.89 8.39 -9.90
C ASP A 49 -8.09 8.59 -8.96
N ASN A 50 -9.21 9.02 -9.52
CA ASN A 50 -10.46 9.24 -8.80
C ASN A 50 -11.39 8.02 -8.98
N PHE A 51 -11.06 6.90 -8.35
CA PHE A 51 -11.85 5.66 -8.45
C PHE A 51 -12.53 5.26 -7.14
N LEU A 52 -12.14 5.91 -6.02
CA LEU A 52 -12.69 5.64 -4.71
C LEU A 52 -14.12 6.19 -4.64
N PHE A 53 -15.11 5.32 -4.60
CA PHE A 53 -16.53 5.66 -4.46
C PHE A 53 -17.04 6.73 -5.44
N ARG A 54 -17.45 6.32 -6.62
CA ARG A 54 -18.00 7.23 -7.65
C ARG A 54 -19.21 8.04 -7.17
N ASP A 55 -19.92 7.54 -6.17
CA ASP A 55 -21.15 8.14 -5.63
C ASP A 55 -20.91 9.00 -4.39
N VAL A 56 -19.67 9.07 -3.90
CA VAL A 56 -19.31 9.83 -2.69
C VAL A 56 -17.98 10.55 -2.97
N VAL A 57 -17.96 11.84 -2.67
CA VAL A 57 -16.72 12.63 -2.76
C VAL A 57 -15.78 12.21 -1.64
N VAL A 58 -14.62 11.71 -2.00
CA VAL A 58 -13.56 11.32 -1.06
C VAL A 58 -12.22 11.87 -1.55
N GLU A 59 -11.31 12.09 -0.60
CA GLU A 59 -9.95 12.46 -0.94
C GLU A 59 -9.22 11.32 -1.65
N ASN A 60 -8.44 11.65 -2.66
CA ASN A 60 -7.64 10.71 -3.41
C ASN A 60 -6.21 10.66 -2.87
N SER A 61 -5.60 9.49 -2.96
CA SER A 61 -4.17 9.34 -2.70
C SER A 61 -3.37 9.91 -3.88
N THR A 62 -2.28 10.57 -3.57
CA THR A 62 -1.46 11.25 -4.58
C THR A 62 0.00 10.81 -4.52
N TYR A 63 0.58 10.65 -5.70
CA TYR A 63 2.01 10.50 -5.92
C TYR A 63 2.49 11.67 -6.79
N PRO A 64 3.61 12.34 -6.45
CA PRO A 64 4.05 13.52 -7.19
C PRO A 64 4.27 13.27 -8.67
N THR A 65 3.80 14.20 -9.51
CA THR A 65 3.88 14.10 -10.98
C THR A 65 4.93 15.02 -11.60
N LYS A 66 5.47 15.97 -10.84
CA LYS A 66 6.51 16.92 -11.29
C LYS A 66 7.90 16.32 -11.11
N ASN A 67 8.87 16.88 -11.84
CA ASN A 67 10.28 16.54 -11.67
C ASN A 67 10.71 16.73 -10.21
N ARG A 68 11.41 15.74 -9.67
CA ARG A 68 11.83 15.72 -8.28
C ARG A 68 13.33 15.59 -8.15
N THR A 69 13.86 16.09 -7.05
CA THR A 69 15.24 15.91 -6.66
C THR A 69 15.50 14.45 -6.22
N ASN A 70 16.74 14.02 -6.25
CA ASN A 70 17.13 12.70 -5.73
C ASN A 70 16.74 12.50 -4.26
N LEU A 71 16.76 13.58 -3.47
CA LEU A 71 16.31 13.52 -2.07
C LEU A 71 14.82 13.20 -1.95
N GLU A 72 13.97 13.89 -2.72
CA GLU A 72 12.52 13.65 -2.74
C GLU A 72 12.18 12.25 -3.26
N ILE A 73 12.90 11.76 -4.28
CA ILE A 73 12.74 10.39 -4.80
C ILE A 73 13.11 9.38 -3.72
N ALA A 74 14.24 9.56 -3.04
CA ALA A 74 14.68 8.69 -1.97
C ALA A 74 13.67 8.63 -0.81
N TRP A 75 13.14 9.76 -0.38
CA TRP A 75 12.11 9.84 0.67
C TRP A 75 10.79 9.21 0.25
N SER A 76 10.43 9.27 -1.02
CA SER A 76 9.22 8.57 -1.50
C SER A 76 9.32 7.05 -1.46
N GLY A 77 10.55 6.50 -1.41
CA GLY A 77 10.77 5.08 -1.18
C GLY A 77 10.25 4.57 0.18
N ASP A 78 10.17 5.48 1.15
CA ASP A 78 9.61 5.22 2.48
C ASP A 78 8.16 5.72 2.62
N GLY A 79 7.54 6.20 1.52
CA GLY A 79 6.21 6.78 1.53
C GLY A 79 6.16 8.18 2.15
N GLN A 80 7.28 8.87 2.21
CA GLN A 80 7.42 10.23 2.73
C GLN A 80 7.45 11.27 1.59
N SER A 81 7.92 12.49 1.90
CA SER A 81 7.92 13.62 0.96
C SER A 81 6.48 14.05 0.63
N GLN A 82 6.15 14.17 -0.64
CA GLN A 82 4.83 14.62 -1.11
C GLN A 82 3.88 13.45 -1.45
N VAL A 83 4.20 12.24 -1.02
CA VAL A 83 3.29 11.09 -1.19
C VAL A 83 2.20 11.16 -0.12
N SER A 84 0.95 11.15 -0.55
CA SER A 84 -0.21 11.16 0.36
C SER A 84 -1.11 9.97 0.07
N ALA A 85 -1.55 9.29 1.12
CA ALA A 85 -2.43 8.14 1.00
C ALA A 85 -3.56 8.19 2.04
N THR A 86 -4.78 7.92 1.59
CA THR A 86 -5.91 7.78 2.50
C THR A 86 -5.89 6.41 3.18
N PRO A 87 -6.40 6.28 4.42
CA PRO A 87 -6.50 4.99 5.11
C PRO A 87 -7.27 3.94 4.30
N LEU A 88 -8.36 4.35 3.64
CA LEU A 88 -9.14 3.47 2.77
C LEU A 88 -8.28 2.92 1.62
N HIS A 89 -7.53 3.79 0.95
CA HIS A 89 -6.68 3.37 -0.16
C HIS A 89 -5.59 2.39 0.30
N MET A 90 -4.96 2.63 1.45
CA MET A 90 -3.98 1.70 2.01
C MET A 90 -4.60 0.35 2.39
N CYS A 91 -5.85 0.34 2.86
CA CYS A 91 -6.61 -0.90 3.06
C CYS A 91 -6.81 -1.66 1.73
N MET A 92 -7.12 -0.96 0.63
CA MET A 92 -7.26 -1.55 -0.69
C MET A 92 -5.94 -2.07 -1.26
N VAL A 93 -4.82 -1.38 -0.99
CA VAL A 93 -3.47 -1.87 -1.34
C VAL A 93 -3.19 -3.19 -0.63
N ALA A 94 -3.48 -3.28 0.67
CA ALA A 94 -3.34 -4.52 1.43
C ALA A 94 -4.27 -5.63 0.90
N ALA A 95 -5.52 -5.29 0.58
CA ALA A 95 -6.48 -6.21 -0.02
C ALA A 95 -6.02 -6.72 -1.40
N ALA A 96 -5.38 -5.88 -2.22
CA ALA A 96 -4.82 -6.30 -3.51
C ALA A 96 -3.68 -7.31 -3.34
N VAL A 97 -2.84 -7.17 -2.31
CA VAL A 97 -1.83 -8.18 -1.98
C VAL A 97 -2.48 -9.52 -1.64
N ALA A 98 -3.52 -9.51 -0.78
CA ALA A 98 -4.25 -10.71 -0.37
C ALA A 98 -5.09 -11.34 -1.51
N ASN A 99 -5.37 -10.58 -2.56
CA ASN A 99 -6.17 -10.99 -3.72
C ASN A 99 -5.31 -11.21 -4.98
N ASP A 100 -4.15 -11.84 -4.83
CA ASP A 100 -3.21 -12.19 -5.91
C ASP A 100 -2.89 -11.01 -6.86
N GLY A 101 -2.80 -9.81 -6.31
CA GLY A 101 -2.45 -8.59 -7.03
C GLY A 101 -3.61 -7.93 -7.79
N VAL A 102 -4.83 -8.38 -7.60
CA VAL A 102 -6.02 -7.78 -8.20
C VAL A 102 -6.67 -6.80 -7.22
N MET A 103 -6.75 -5.54 -7.60
CA MET A 103 -7.43 -4.49 -6.85
C MET A 103 -8.89 -4.38 -7.27
N MET A 104 -9.79 -4.34 -6.29
CA MET A 104 -11.22 -4.20 -6.49
C MET A 104 -11.66 -2.76 -6.24
N GLU A 105 -12.69 -2.28 -6.98
CA GLU A 105 -13.32 -1.01 -6.63
C GLU A 105 -14.05 -1.14 -5.27
N PRO A 106 -13.88 -0.19 -4.33
CA PRO A 106 -14.60 -0.20 -3.07
C PRO A 106 -16.07 0.13 -3.31
N ARG A 107 -16.95 -0.34 -2.44
CA ARG A 107 -18.38 -0.01 -2.49
C ARG A 107 -18.97 0.03 -1.10
N LEU A 108 -19.93 0.92 -0.92
CA LEU A 108 -20.73 1.04 0.31
C LEU A 108 -22.08 0.32 0.18
N LEU A 109 -22.66 0.33 -1.03
CA LEU A 109 -23.97 -0.24 -1.29
C LEU A 109 -23.84 -1.62 -1.93
N SER A 110 -24.56 -2.60 -1.40
CA SER A 110 -24.69 -3.93 -2.00
C SER A 110 -25.97 -4.06 -2.83
N ARG A 111 -27.07 -3.48 -2.34
CA ARG A 111 -28.37 -3.48 -3.00
C ARG A 111 -29.28 -2.36 -2.48
N VAL A 112 -30.30 -2.06 -3.25
CA VAL A 112 -31.41 -1.19 -2.87
C VAL A 112 -32.71 -2.00 -2.91
N GLU A 113 -33.46 -1.97 -1.84
CA GLU A 113 -34.77 -2.67 -1.70
C GLU A 113 -35.89 -1.68 -1.47
N SER A 114 -37.08 -2.02 -1.95
CA SER A 114 -38.31 -1.32 -1.57
C SER A 114 -38.69 -1.67 -0.12
N PRO A 115 -39.58 -0.89 0.52
CA PRO A 115 -40.11 -1.23 1.85
C PRO A 115 -40.82 -2.61 1.92
N SER A 116 -41.27 -3.12 0.78
CA SER A 116 -41.88 -4.46 0.65
C SER A 116 -40.84 -5.58 0.42
N GLY A 117 -39.52 -5.30 0.51
CA GLY A 117 -38.45 -6.29 0.35
C GLY A 117 -38.10 -6.63 -1.10
N VAL A 118 -38.72 -5.95 -2.08
CA VAL A 118 -38.34 -6.17 -3.50
C VAL A 118 -37.04 -5.50 -3.83
N VAL A 119 -36.04 -6.28 -4.29
CA VAL A 119 -34.76 -5.75 -4.73
C VAL A 119 -34.92 -4.91 -6.00
N ARG A 120 -34.63 -3.63 -5.93
CA ARG A 120 -34.72 -2.67 -7.03
C ARG A 120 -33.41 -2.55 -7.80
N LEU A 121 -32.29 -2.63 -7.10
CA LEU A 121 -30.97 -2.53 -7.67
C LEU A 121 -30.00 -3.42 -6.90
N ARG A 122 -29.13 -4.12 -7.60
CA ARG A 122 -28.03 -4.90 -7.02
C ARG A 122 -26.72 -4.46 -7.65
N TYR A 123 -25.78 -4.10 -6.80
CA TYR A 123 -24.44 -3.72 -7.24
C TYR A 123 -23.53 -4.96 -7.30
N SER A 124 -22.89 -5.18 -8.45
CA SER A 124 -21.86 -6.22 -8.61
C SER A 124 -20.50 -5.70 -8.18
N GLN A 125 -19.62 -6.62 -7.79
CA GLN A 125 -18.21 -6.29 -7.60
C GLN A 125 -17.57 -5.92 -8.93
N LYS A 126 -16.68 -4.93 -8.89
CA LYS A 126 -15.89 -4.51 -10.05
C LYS A 126 -14.40 -4.61 -9.75
N VAL A 127 -13.66 -5.07 -10.74
CA VAL A 127 -12.21 -5.02 -10.71
C VAL A 127 -11.77 -3.62 -11.13
N TYR A 128 -10.97 -2.96 -10.29
CA TYR A 128 -10.29 -1.73 -10.66
C TYR A 128 -9.17 -2.04 -11.65
N GLY A 129 -8.28 -2.97 -11.30
CA GLY A 129 -7.16 -3.35 -12.15
C GLY A 129 -6.27 -4.41 -11.50
N ARG A 130 -5.24 -4.79 -12.23
CA ARG A 130 -4.17 -5.64 -11.70
C ARG A 130 -2.98 -4.76 -11.32
N ALA A 131 -2.74 -4.59 -10.02
CA ALA A 131 -1.65 -3.77 -9.48
C ALA A 131 -0.29 -4.49 -9.53
N MET A 132 -0.29 -5.83 -9.45
CA MET A 132 0.92 -6.66 -9.54
C MET A 132 0.60 -8.08 -10.00
N SER A 133 1.64 -8.86 -10.35
CA SER A 133 1.47 -10.29 -10.66
C SER A 133 1.12 -11.09 -9.39
N ALA A 134 0.43 -12.21 -9.54
CA ALA A 134 0.12 -13.12 -8.42
C ALA A 134 1.41 -13.58 -7.70
N ALA A 135 2.46 -13.91 -8.43
CA ALA A 135 3.74 -14.30 -7.84
C ALA A 135 4.37 -13.18 -6.99
N THR A 136 4.24 -11.91 -7.44
CA THR A 136 4.71 -10.76 -6.65
C THR A 136 3.85 -10.55 -5.40
N ALA A 137 2.53 -10.68 -5.52
CA ALA A 137 1.60 -10.58 -4.40
C ALA A 137 1.88 -11.64 -3.33
N GLN A 138 2.05 -12.90 -3.72
CA GLN A 138 2.38 -14.00 -2.80
C GLN A 138 3.73 -13.80 -2.10
N LYS A 139 4.73 -13.30 -2.82
CA LYS A 139 6.03 -12.97 -2.22
C LYS A 139 5.90 -11.83 -1.22
N LEU A 140 5.14 -10.79 -1.54
CA LEU A 140 4.89 -9.65 -0.66
C LEU A 140 4.08 -10.06 0.57
N ASP A 141 3.05 -10.91 0.42
CA ASP A 141 2.30 -11.49 1.53
C ASP A 141 3.23 -12.24 2.50
N GLY A 142 4.16 -13.05 1.97
CA GLY A 142 5.18 -13.71 2.79
C GLY A 142 6.05 -12.74 3.58
N TYR A 143 6.47 -11.62 2.96
CA TYR A 143 7.22 -10.56 3.67
C TYR A 143 6.37 -9.86 4.73
N MET A 144 5.09 -9.59 4.44
CA MET A 144 4.16 -8.95 5.38
C MET A 144 3.86 -9.87 6.58
N LYS A 145 3.76 -11.19 6.38
CA LYS A 145 3.67 -12.18 7.46
C LYS A 145 4.92 -12.19 8.33
N ASP A 146 6.11 -12.07 7.73
CA ASP A 146 7.38 -12.02 8.48
C ASP A 146 7.51 -10.71 9.30
N VAL A 147 6.97 -9.58 8.82
CA VAL A 147 6.87 -8.34 9.61
C VAL A 147 6.08 -8.56 10.90
N VAL A 148 4.93 -9.25 10.82
CA VAL A 148 4.08 -9.51 11.98
C VAL A 148 4.68 -10.59 12.88
N LYS A 149 5.29 -11.64 12.30
CA LYS A 149 5.83 -12.74 13.07
C LYS A 149 7.15 -12.40 13.79
N ASN A 150 8.06 -11.70 13.12
CA ASN A 150 9.46 -11.57 13.54
C ASN A 150 9.99 -10.13 13.44
N GLY A 151 9.17 -9.16 13.01
CA GLY A 151 9.61 -7.81 12.69
C GLY A 151 8.95 -6.74 13.54
N THR A 152 8.75 -5.58 12.92
CA THR A 152 8.20 -4.39 13.57
C THR A 152 6.71 -4.49 13.90
N GLY A 153 6.00 -5.47 13.35
CA GLY A 153 4.55 -5.66 13.48
C GLY A 153 4.11 -6.68 14.55
N THR A 154 4.98 -7.14 15.43
CA THR A 154 4.68 -8.21 16.41
C THR A 154 3.48 -7.95 17.31
N LYS A 155 3.14 -6.69 17.57
CA LYS A 155 1.95 -6.32 18.35
C LYS A 155 0.61 -6.64 17.66
N ALA A 156 0.64 -6.95 16.36
CA ALA A 156 -0.56 -7.33 15.59
C ALA A 156 -0.82 -8.85 15.60
N GLN A 157 -0.02 -9.63 16.32
CA GLN A 157 -0.22 -11.09 16.41
C GLN A 157 -1.51 -11.39 17.17
N VAL A 158 -2.26 -12.36 16.66
CA VAL A 158 -3.46 -12.92 17.29
C VAL A 158 -3.37 -14.43 17.23
N ASP A 159 -3.58 -15.08 18.35
CA ASP A 159 -3.51 -16.54 18.44
C ASP A 159 -4.50 -17.21 17.48
N GLY A 160 -4.02 -18.23 16.77
CA GLY A 160 -4.83 -18.97 15.79
C GLY A 160 -5.01 -18.28 14.43
N LEU A 161 -4.49 -17.03 14.24
CA LEU A 161 -4.60 -16.30 12.98
C LEU A 161 -3.24 -16.07 12.33
N SER A 162 -3.19 -16.18 11.00
CA SER A 162 -2.05 -15.76 10.20
C SER A 162 -2.28 -14.33 9.70
N ILE A 163 -1.60 -13.37 10.33
CA ILE A 163 -1.75 -11.95 10.01
C ILE A 163 -0.57 -11.49 9.16
N ALA A 164 -0.86 -10.76 8.08
CA ALA A 164 0.09 -10.09 7.23
C ALA A 164 -0.08 -8.57 7.38
N GLY A 165 1.00 -7.83 7.54
CA GLY A 165 0.93 -6.39 7.70
C GLY A 165 2.26 -5.71 7.50
N LYS A 166 2.24 -4.37 7.36
CA LYS A 166 3.42 -3.51 7.34
C LYS A 166 3.18 -2.32 8.24
N THR A 167 4.06 -2.13 9.19
CA THR A 167 4.03 -0.93 10.04
C THR A 167 4.38 0.32 9.24
N GLY A 168 3.76 1.44 9.60
CA GLY A 168 4.08 2.75 9.08
C GLY A 168 4.35 3.74 10.22
N SER A 169 5.32 4.62 10.02
CA SER A 169 5.58 5.78 10.87
C SER A 169 5.91 6.94 9.97
N ALA A 170 5.15 8.01 10.05
CA ALA A 170 5.39 9.23 9.29
C ALA A 170 5.77 10.34 10.26
N GLU A 171 6.74 11.17 9.86
CA GLU A 171 7.03 12.42 10.55
C GLU A 171 6.06 13.47 10.02
N SER A 172 5.23 14.05 10.90
CA SER A 172 4.44 15.24 10.58
C SER A 172 5.32 16.46 10.85
N SER A 173 5.57 17.25 9.80
CA SER A 173 6.15 18.59 9.94
C SER A 173 5.14 19.55 10.53
#